data_5dfc90ffc8a028ee54f96a32aea15997
#
_entry.id   5dfc90ffc8a028ee54f96a32aea15997
#
_cell.length_a   1.000
_cell.length_b   1.000
_cell.length_c   1.000
_cell.angle_alpha   90.00
_cell.angle_beta   90.00
_cell.angle_gamma   90.00
#
_symmetry.space_group_name_H-M   'P 1'
#
loop_
_entity.id
_entity.type
_entity.pdbx_description
1 polymer ?
#
loop_
_entity_poly.entity_id
_entity_poly.type
_entity_poly.pdbx_seq_one_letter_code
_entity_poly.pdbx_strand_id
1 'polypeptide(L)'
;MTARAVVTGIGVVAPSGVGAEAHWNTVLAGTRRTGPITLFDPERYPTRVAGEVAGFDPAGFSDTRQRVQTDRWTHLGFAATGLALADAGLPEVSPDPYQWAVTLASSSGGNLFGQRELQRLWGGPTRTVGAYQSIAWFYAASVGQLSIRHQFKGPSGVTVSESAGGLDSLAHAVRTVRRGTPVVIAGATECPLSPYALACQLRSGLLSDVSDPQAAYRPFDVAASGYVPAEGGAVFVVEELGHALARGARVYGEITGWAATHDAAPTDPATGPDPAHYARALRLALERAGVRPHDVDVIWPDALGVPAYDRAEATALRAVFGDRTPPVTTQKPLTGRAHQGGSALDAATALLAFRRGMLPASAGPDEPAPGCELTFLREPRPPRSRIALVGARGFDGFNSALVLRGAAPPPAGER
;
A
#
# COMPACT_ATOMS: atom_id res chain seq x y z
N MET A 1 18.85 7.22 -23.81
CA MET A 1 18.24 6.09 -23.06
C MET A 1 17.28 6.65 -22.03
N THR A 2 16.10 6.09 -21.85
CA THR A 2 15.14 6.56 -20.85
C THR A 2 15.67 6.25 -19.45
N ALA A 3 15.64 7.22 -18.52
CA ALA A 3 16.07 7.05 -17.15
C ALA A 3 15.31 5.90 -16.47
N ARG A 4 16.05 5.03 -15.77
CA ARG A 4 15.53 3.85 -15.08
C ARG A 4 15.29 4.19 -13.61
N ALA A 5 14.13 3.83 -13.10
CA ALA A 5 13.73 4.08 -11.72
C ALA A 5 13.85 2.81 -10.88
N VAL A 6 14.73 2.83 -9.90
CA VAL A 6 15.02 1.71 -9.01
C VAL A 6 14.66 2.04 -7.56
N VAL A 7 14.27 1.03 -6.80
CA VAL A 7 14.01 1.17 -5.37
C VAL A 7 15.27 0.83 -4.59
N THR A 8 15.73 1.76 -3.77
CA THR A 8 16.96 1.63 -2.96
C THR A 8 16.69 1.59 -1.46
N GLY A 9 15.51 2.02 -1.03
CA GLY A 9 15.09 1.96 0.38
C GLY A 9 13.61 1.67 0.53
N ILE A 10 13.27 0.92 1.58
CA ILE A 10 11.90 0.53 1.92
C ILE A 10 11.68 0.76 3.41
N GLY A 11 10.69 1.60 3.74
CA GLY A 11 10.21 1.80 5.11
C GLY A 11 8.79 1.31 5.25
N VAL A 12 8.57 0.36 6.14
CA VAL A 12 7.25 -0.22 6.42
C VAL A 12 6.80 0.16 7.81
N VAL A 13 5.54 0.58 7.92
CA VAL A 13 4.83 0.73 9.20
C VAL A 13 3.45 0.14 9.01
N ALA A 14 3.22 -1.05 9.55
CA ALA A 14 2.01 -1.83 9.31
C ALA A 14 1.68 -2.72 10.52
N PRO A 15 0.50 -3.34 10.60
CA PRO A 15 0.19 -4.30 11.66
C PRO A 15 1.18 -5.45 11.74
N SER A 16 1.82 -5.81 10.64
CA SER A 16 2.91 -6.80 10.57
C SER A 16 4.20 -6.38 11.28
N GLY A 17 4.33 -5.10 11.63
CA GLY A 17 5.48 -4.54 12.36
C GLY A 17 5.96 -3.21 11.81
N VAL A 18 6.86 -2.58 12.58
CA VAL A 18 7.56 -1.36 12.21
C VAL A 18 8.95 -1.74 11.69
N GLY A 19 9.24 -1.39 10.43
CA GLY A 19 10.44 -1.78 9.70
C GLY A 19 10.24 -2.94 8.73
N ALA A 20 11.02 -2.94 7.64
CA ALA A 20 10.94 -3.93 6.57
C ALA A 20 11.22 -5.36 7.06
N GLU A 21 12.14 -5.52 8.03
CA GLU A 21 12.49 -6.83 8.60
C GLU A 21 11.36 -7.43 9.43
N ALA A 22 10.75 -6.64 10.32
CA ALA A 22 9.63 -7.09 11.14
C ALA A 22 8.42 -7.47 10.27
N HIS A 23 8.15 -6.66 9.25
CA HIS A 23 7.12 -6.98 8.25
C HIS A 23 7.41 -8.30 7.54
N TRP A 24 8.62 -8.46 7.01
CA TRP A 24 9.02 -9.66 6.29
C TRP A 24 8.88 -10.93 7.12
N ASN A 25 9.36 -10.91 8.38
CA ASN A 25 9.28 -12.05 9.28
C ASN A 25 7.84 -12.45 9.59
N THR A 26 6.97 -11.47 9.81
CA THR A 26 5.52 -11.71 10.02
C THR A 26 4.87 -12.34 8.78
N VAL A 27 5.16 -11.80 7.60
CA VAL A 27 4.63 -12.27 6.32
C VAL A 27 5.10 -13.68 6.00
N LEU A 28 6.39 -13.95 6.14
CA LEU A 28 6.96 -15.27 5.84
C LEU A 28 6.45 -16.35 6.81
N ALA A 29 6.26 -16.00 8.07
CA ALA A 29 5.67 -16.89 9.07
C ALA A 29 4.15 -17.07 8.94
N GLY A 30 3.49 -16.31 8.05
CA GLY A 30 2.03 -16.33 7.92
C GLY A 30 1.29 -15.88 9.19
N THR A 31 1.92 -15.06 10.02
CA THR A 31 1.38 -14.65 11.32
C THR A 31 0.31 -13.59 11.15
N ARG A 32 -0.92 -13.89 11.53
CA ARG A 32 -2.03 -12.94 11.52
C ARG A 32 -1.85 -11.86 12.60
N ARG A 33 -2.07 -10.61 12.20
CA ARG A 33 -1.95 -9.42 13.03
C ARG A 33 -3.22 -8.57 13.06
N THR A 34 -4.29 -9.04 12.43
CA THR A 34 -5.62 -8.49 12.64
C THR A 34 -6.17 -8.97 13.98
N GLY A 35 -6.89 -8.09 14.66
CA GLY A 35 -7.47 -8.37 15.98
C GLY A 35 -8.65 -7.45 16.29
N PRO A 36 -9.25 -7.56 17.50
CA PRO A 36 -10.26 -6.61 17.93
C PRO A 36 -9.76 -5.17 17.87
N ILE A 37 -10.62 -4.24 17.45
CA ILE A 37 -10.30 -2.80 17.45
C ILE A 37 -10.03 -2.34 18.88
N THR A 38 -8.89 -1.68 19.10
CA THR A 38 -8.49 -1.13 20.41
C THR A 38 -8.33 0.39 20.42
N LEU A 39 -8.24 1.03 19.25
CA LEU A 39 -8.09 2.50 19.13
C LEU A 39 -9.33 3.27 19.55
N PHE A 40 -10.49 2.62 19.59
CA PHE A 40 -11.76 3.15 20.10
C PHE A 40 -12.70 1.98 20.46
N ASP A 41 -13.77 2.28 21.18
CA ASP A 41 -14.79 1.28 21.52
C ASP A 41 -15.61 0.86 20.27
N PRO A 42 -15.50 -0.40 19.80
CA PRO A 42 -16.17 -0.88 18.60
C PRO A 42 -17.55 -1.50 18.86
N GLU A 43 -18.06 -1.56 20.10
CA GLU A 43 -19.27 -2.32 20.44
C GLU A 43 -20.52 -1.92 19.62
N ARG A 44 -20.58 -0.64 19.22
CA ARG A 44 -21.71 -0.09 18.46
C ARG A 44 -21.63 -0.34 16.95
N TYR A 45 -20.55 -0.95 16.46
CA TYR A 45 -20.31 -1.17 15.03
C TYR A 45 -20.42 -2.66 14.69
N PRO A 46 -20.93 -3.02 13.50
CA PRO A 46 -20.93 -4.40 13.05
C PRO A 46 -19.49 -4.92 12.83
N THR A 47 -18.60 -4.08 12.28
CA THR A 47 -17.19 -4.40 12.10
C THR A 47 -16.41 -4.11 13.38
N ARG A 48 -15.78 -5.16 13.96
CA ARG A 48 -15.07 -5.10 15.24
C ARG A 48 -13.62 -5.55 15.17
N VAL A 49 -13.18 -5.97 14.00
CA VAL A 49 -11.82 -6.44 13.73
C VAL A 49 -11.11 -5.44 12.84
N ALA A 50 -9.84 -5.13 13.16
CA ALA A 50 -8.98 -4.28 12.34
C ALA A 50 -7.53 -4.74 12.37
N GLY A 51 -6.71 -4.20 11.48
CA GLY A 51 -5.26 -4.27 11.54
C GLY A 51 -4.71 -2.98 12.13
N GLU A 52 -4.25 -3.02 13.38
CA GLU A 52 -3.65 -1.88 14.08
C GLU A 52 -2.14 -2.05 14.20
N VAL A 53 -1.38 -0.95 14.12
CA VAL A 53 0.07 -0.95 14.37
C VAL A 53 0.30 -0.94 15.87
N ALA A 54 0.39 -2.12 16.45
CA ALA A 54 0.50 -2.30 17.89
C ALA A 54 1.77 -1.64 18.45
N GLY A 55 1.63 -0.91 19.56
CA GLY A 55 2.74 -0.27 20.25
C GLY A 55 3.43 0.86 19.48
N PHE A 56 2.83 1.38 18.41
CA PHE A 56 3.41 2.50 17.66
C PHE A 56 3.41 3.79 18.50
N ASP A 57 4.63 4.23 18.87
CA ASP A 57 4.87 5.51 19.51
C ASP A 57 5.42 6.52 18.49
N PRO A 58 4.65 7.55 18.11
CA PRO A 58 5.12 8.57 17.18
C PRO A 58 6.28 9.43 17.75
N ALA A 59 6.51 9.42 19.06
CA ALA A 59 7.61 10.18 19.68
C ALA A 59 9.00 9.73 19.22
N GLY A 60 9.13 8.46 18.82
CA GLY A 60 10.37 7.94 18.22
C GLY A 60 10.67 8.47 16.82
N PHE A 61 9.68 9.09 16.14
CA PHE A 61 9.79 9.46 14.72
C PHE A 61 9.42 10.92 14.41
N SER A 62 8.94 11.68 15.38
CA SER A 62 8.50 13.08 15.20
C SER A 62 8.64 13.88 16.48
N ASP A 63 8.89 15.18 16.33
CA ASP A 63 8.92 16.08 17.48
C ASP A 63 7.51 16.42 17.99
N THR A 64 7.44 17.08 19.17
CA THR A 64 6.18 17.43 19.80
C THR A 64 5.33 18.39 18.94
N ARG A 65 5.97 19.32 18.23
CA ARG A 65 5.28 20.28 17.37
C ARG A 65 4.61 19.55 16.21
N GLN A 66 5.32 18.65 15.55
CA GLN A 66 4.80 17.83 14.45
C GLN A 66 3.62 16.98 14.90
N ARG A 67 3.71 16.34 16.07
CA ARG A 67 2.63 15.51 16.62
C ARG A 67 1.36 16.29 16.92
N VAL A 68 1.49 17.52 17.45
CA VAL A 68 0.33 18.37 17.74
C VAL A 68 -0.34 18.92 16.48
N GLN A 69 0.42 19.12 15.40
CA GLN A 69 -0.05 19.72 14.16
C GLN A 69 -0.59 18.73 13.15
N THR A 70 -0.41 17.41 13.36
CA THR A 70 -0.73 16.38 12.39
C THR A 70 -1.54 15.25 13.01
N ASP A 71 -2.08 14.37 12.16
CA ASP A 71 -2.84 13.19 12.58
C ASP A 71 -1.94 11.93 12.53
N ARG A 72 -2.42 10.84 13.14
CA ARG A 72 -1.75 9.54 13.23
C ARG A 72 -1.24 9.03 11.86
N TRP A 73 -2.03 9.16 10.79
CA TRP A 73 -1.61 8.72 9.46
C TRP A 73 -0.35 9.43 8.96
N THR A 74 -0.18 10.73 9.27
CA THR A 74 1.04 11.48 8.99
C THR A 74 2.20 11.01 9.87
N HIS A 75 1.94 10.63 11.13
CA HIS A 75 2.97 10.07 12.01
C HIS A 75 3.50 8.73 11.48
N LEU A 76 2.62 7.87 10.95
CA LEU A 76 3.02 6.64 10.24
C LEU A 76 3.86 6.98 9.01
N GLY A 77 3.51 8.05 8.26
CA GLY A 77 4.27 8.55 7.12
C GLY A 77 5.67 9.05 7.51
N PHE A 78 5.82 9.78 8.62
CA PHE A 78 7.13 10.19 9.14
C PHE A 78 8.00 8.98 9.46
N ALA A 79 7.45 8.01 10.16
CA ALA A 79 8.17 6.80 10.53
C ALA A 79 8.59 5.99 9.30
N ALA A 80 7.67 5.75 8.37
CA ALA A 80 7.96 5.01 7.14
C ALA A 80 9.01 5.73 6.27
N THR A 81 8.95 7.08 6.18
CA THR A 81 9.94 7.86 5.43
C THR A 81 11.32 7.79 6.08
N GLY A 82 11.41 7.98 7.39
CA GLY A 82 12.70 7.88 8.11
C GLY A 82 13.34 6.49 7.97
N LEU A 83 12.52 5.43 8.08
CA LEU A 83 12.97 4.06 7.85
C LEU A 83 13.44 3.82 6.42
N ALA A 84 12.74 4.36 5.42
CA ALA A 84 13.12 4.22 4.01
C ALA A 84 14.44 4.94 3.71
N LEU A 85 14.64 6.15 4.24
CA LEU A 85 15.89 6.90 4.10
C LEU A 85 17.07 6.17 4.75
N ALA A 86 16.88 5.69 5.98
CA ALA A 86 17.89 4.91 6.70
C ALA A 86 18.26 3.61 5.95
N ASP A 87 17.25 2.90 5.44
CA ASP A 87 17.45 1.67 4.66
C ASP A 87 18.17 1.94 3.32
N ALA A 88 17.93 3.09 2.70
CA ALA A 88 18.64 3.54 1.51
C ALA A 88 20.07 4.04 1.79
N GLY A 89 20.46 4.23 3.05
CA GLY A 89 21.72 4.88 3.43
C GLY A 89 21.77 6.36 3.02
N LEU A 90 20.62 7.02 3.02
CA LEU A 90 20.49 8.45 2.71
C LEU A 90 20.31 9.28 3.99
N PRO A 91 20.81 10.54 4.02
CA PRO A 91 20.64 11.42 5.17
C PRO A 91 19.15 11.82 5.33
N GLU A 92 18.75 12.13 6.58
CA GLU A 92 17.40 12.61 6.87
C GLU A 92 17.05 13.94 6.20
N VAL A 93 18.04 14.79 6.00
CA VAL A 93 17.90 16.10 5.34
C VAL A 93 18.64 16.06 4.01
N SER A 94 17.96 16.46 2.94
CA SER A 94 18.54 16.45 1.61
C SER A 94 19.77 17.38 1.51
N PRO A 95 20.93 16.90 1.03
CA PRO A 95 22.09 17.73 0.79
C PRO A 95 21.92 18.67 -0.40
N ASP A 96 21.08 18.28 -1.37
CA ASP A 96 20.63 19.13 -2.50
C ASP A 96 19.09 19.11 -2.54
N PRO A 97 18.44 20.09 -1.89
CA PRO A 97 17.00 20.07 -1.70
C PRO A 97 16.16 20.02 -2.99
N TYR A 98 16.65 20.56 -4.09
CA TYR A 98 15.91 20.61 -5.36
C TYR A 98 16.02 19.32 -6.17
N GLN A 99 16.95 18.45 -5.85
CA GLN A 99 17.14 17.15 -6.46
C GLN A 99 16.31 16.04 -5.78
N TRP A 100 15.58 16.37 -4.71
CA TRP A 100 14.77 15.44 -3.98
C TRP A 100 13.29 15.82 -4.06
N ALA A 101 12.48 14.87 -4.50
CA ALA A 101 11.04 15.00 -4.66
C ALA A 101 10.29 14.11 -3.64
N VAL A 102 9.02 14.43 -3.41
CA VAL A 102 8.13 13.60 -2.60
C VAL A 102 6.79 13.45 -3.29
N THR A 103 6.32 12.23 -3.40
CA THR A 103 4.97 11.91 -3.87
C THR A 103 4.37 10.82 -3.00
N LEU A 104 3.31 11.12 -2.30
CA LEU A 104 2.61 10.15 -1.49
C LEU A 104 1.16 10.02 -1.95
N ALA A 105 0.55 8.92 -1.58
CA ALA A 105 -0.86 8.74 -1.76
C ALA A 105 -1.59 8.75 -0.41
N SER A 106 -2.73 9.43 -0.37
CA SER A 106 -3.67 9.40 0.75
C SER A 106 -5.05 9.83 0.27
N SER A 107 -6.09 9.16 0.71
CA SER A 107 -7.49 9.48 0.43
C SER A 107 -8.29 9.77 1.68
N SER A 108 -7.95 9.16 2.80
CA SER A 108 -8.71 9.35 4.03
C SER A 108 -8.26 10.58 4.83
N GLY A 109 -6.99 10.96 4.75
CA GLY A 109 -6.44 12.08 5.51
C GLY A 109 -6.55 11.89 7.02
N GLY A 110 -6.56 13.00 7.77
CA GLY A 110 -6.58 13.02 9.22
C GLY A 110 -7.97 12.87 9.83
N ASN A 111 -8.56 11.70 9.69
CA ASN A 111 -9.93 11.43 10.15
C ASN A 111 -10.11 11.57 11.65
N LEU A 112 -9.15 11.12 12.47
CA LEU A 112 -9.25 11.20 13.93
C LEU A 112 -9.13 12.65 14.41
N PHE A 113 -8.20 13.42 13.85
CA PHE A 113 -8.06 14.83 14.16
C PHE A 113 -9.32 15.60 13.76
N GLY A 114 -9.78 15.42 12.52
CA GLY A 114 -10.98 16.04 12.00
C GLY A 114 -12.21 15.72 12.84
N GLN A 115 -12.38 14.47 13.27
CA GLN A 115 -13.47 14.06 14.16
C GLN A 115 -13.43 14.83 15.49
N ARG A 116 -12.27 14.93 16.14
CA ARG A 116 -12.12 15.68 17.40
C ARG A 116 -12.46 17.15 17.25
N GLU A 117 -12.06 17.77 16.16
CA GLU A 117 -12.38 19.17 15.86
C GLU A 117 -13.87 19.37 15.57
N LEU A 118 -14.52 18.45 14.86
CA LEU A 118 -15.97 18.47 14.64
C LEU A 118 -16.74 18.29 15.96
N GLN A 119 -16.28 17.43 16.85
CA GLN A 119 -16.88 17.29 18.20
C GLN A 119 -16.76 18.58 19.02
N ARG A 120 -15.63 19.29 18.94
CA ARG A 120 -15.48 20.62 19.58
C ARG A 120 -16.39 21.67 18.95
N LEU A 121 -16.51 21.67 17.62
CA LEU A 121 -17.34 22.64 16.89
C LEU A 121 -18.82 22.51 17.24
N TRP A 122 -19.31 21.27 17.28
CA TRP A 122 -20.76 21.04 17.45
C TRP A 122 -21.17 20.77 18.91
N GLY A 123 -20.30 20.18 19.72
CA GLY A 123 -20.55 19.82 21.11
C GLY A 123 -19.89 20.76 22.14
N GLY A 124 -18.91 21.57 21.72
CA GLY A 124 -18.19 22.47 22.61
C GLY A 124 -18.86 23.82 22.80
N PRO A 125 -18.54 24.54 23.89
CA PRO A 125 -19.16 25.84 24.21
C PRO A 125 -18.71 26.96 23.25
N THR A 126 -17.52 26.87 22.67
CA THR A 126 -16.95 27.93 21.83
C THR A 126 -17.30 27.81 20.34
N ARG A 127 -17.79 26.66 19.91
CA ARG A 127 -18.12 26.35 18.49
C ARG A 127 -17.00 26.75 17.50
N THR A 128 -15.76 26.45 17.84
CA THR A 128 -14.59 26.77 17.04
C THR A 128 -13.79 25.48 16.71
N VAL A 129 -13.01 25.52 15.65
CA VAL A 129 -12.01 24.51 15.33
C VAL A 129 -10.60 25.04 15.63
N GLY A 130 -9.68 24.14 15.95
CA GLY A 130 -8.30 24.48 16.20
C GLY A 130 -7.57 24.96 14.93
N ALA A 131 -6.50 25.75 15.11
CA ALA A 131 -5.72 26.31 14.03
C ALA A 131 -5.09 25.23 13.11
N TYR A 132 -4.87 24.04 13.63
CA TYR A 132 -4.24 22.95 12.90
C TYR A 132 -5.21 22.05 12.11
N GLN A 133 -6.51 22.34 12.14
CA GLN A 133 -7.53 21.57 11.40
C GLN A 133 -7.18 21.47 9.92
N SER A 134 -6.78 22.57 9.29
CA SER A 134 -6.44 22.60 7.87
C SER A 134 -5.17 21.81 7.53
N ILE A 135 -4.28 21.58 8.49
CA ILE A 135 -3.04 20.84 8.32
C ILE A 135 -3.26 19.36 8.62
N ALA A 136 -3.82 19.04 9.77
CA ALA A 136 -3.93 17.68 10.24
C ALA A 136 -4.97 16.85 9.48
N TRP A 137 -6.07 17.47 9.06
CA TRP A 137 -7.14 16.78 8.33
C TRP A 137 -6.88 16.61 6.83
N PHE A 138 -6.22 17.60 6.22
CA PHE A 138 -6.06 17.65 4.76
C PHE A 138 -5.09 16.57 4.25
N TYR A 139 -5.55 15.71 3.36
CA TYR A 139 -4.76 14.57 2.86
C TYR A 139 -3.45 14.95 2.15
N ALA A 140 -3.32 16.16 1.60
CA ALA A 140 -2.07 16.62 0.99
C ALA A 140 -1.05 17.13 2.03
N ALA A 141 -1.44 17.29 3.29
CA ALA A 141 -0.56 17.87 4.30
C ALA A 141 0.66 16.99 4.62
N SER A 142 0.54 15.66 4.52
CA SER A 142 1.66 14.75 4.77
C SER A 142 2.86 15.04 3.86
N VAL A 143 2.60 15.28 2.57
CA VAL A 143 3.63 15.66 1.59
C VAL A 143 4.32 16.96 1.99
N GLY A 144 3.53 17.98 2.37
CA GLY A 144 4.05 19.26 2.85
C GLY A 144 4.86 19.13 4.13
N GLN A 145 4.36 18.34 5.11
CA GLN A 145 5.05 18.12 6.38
C GLN A 145 6.35 17.36 6.21
N LEU A 146 6.39 16.33 5.34
CA LEU A 146 7.63 15.63 4.98
C LEU A 146 8.60 16.55 4.25
N SER A 147 8.12 17.37 3.31
CA SER A 147 8.96 18.34 2.59
C SER A 147 9.63 19.35 3.55
N ILE A 148 8.86 19.87 4.53
CA ILE A 148 9.39 20.77 5.56
C ILE A 148 10.42 20.08 6.44
N ARG A 149 10.11 18.86 6.93
CA ARG A 149 10.97 18.11 7.82
C ARG A 149 12.32 17.76 7.18
N HIS A 150 12.27 17.21 5.97
CA HIS A 150 13.44 16.65 5.29
C HIS A 150 14.07 17.62 4.26
N GLN A 151 13.54 18.84 4.16
CA GLN A 151 14.00 19.87 3.21
C GLN A 151 13.90 19.42 1.74
N PHE A 152 12.87 18.64 1.39
CA PHE A 152 12.61 18.30 -0.01
C PHE A 152 11.97 19.49 -0.71
N LYS A 153 12.65 20.09 -1.70
CA LYS A 153 12.21 21.26 -2.46
C LYS A 153 12.01 20.99 -3.94
N GLY A 154 12.25 19.76 -4.37
CA GLY A 154 11.94 19.29 -5.71
C GLY A 154 10.42 19.13 -5.92
N PRO A 155 10.01 18.55 -7.05
CA PRO A 155 8.59 18.33 -7.34
C PRO A 155 7.88 17.56 -6.23
N SER A 156 6.69 18.02 -5.86
CA SER A 156 5.87 17.36 -4.84
C SER A 156 4.47 17.10 -5.36
N GLY A 157 3.83 16.03 -4.90
CA GLY A 157 2.50 15.66 -5.34
C GLY A 157 1.79 14.72 -4.40
N VAL A 158 0.47 14.76 -4.44
CA VAL A 158 -0.41 13.81 -3.77
C VAL A 158 -1.23 13.08 -4.82
N THR A 159 -1.33 11.76 -4.67
CA THR A 159 -2.21 10.91 -5.48
C THR A 159 -3.42 10.49 -4.65
N VAL A 160 -4.61 10.61 -5.23
CA VAL A 160 -5.86 10.25 -4.58
C VAL A 160 -6.63 9.33 -5.51
N SER A 161 -6.46 8.02 -5.34
CA SER A 161 -7.15 6.97 -6.11
C SER A 161 -7.53 5.78 -5.24
N GLU A 162 -7.93 6.09 -4.02
CA GLU A 162 -8.30 5.14 -2.95
C GLU A 162 -7.25 4.02 -2.87
N SER A 163 -7.58 2.75 -2.73
CA SER A 163 -6.60 1.67 -2.54
C SER A 163 -5.60 1.51 -3.71
N ALA A 164 -5.90 2.02 -4.90
CA ALA A 164 -4.98 2.02 -6.04
C ALA A 164 -3.82 3.02 -5.89
N GLY A 165 -3.97 4.04 -5.04
CA GLY A 165 -3.07 5.18 -4.96
C GLY A 165 -1.63 4.87 -4.56
N GLY A 166 -1.40 3.82 -3.77
CA GLY A 166 -0.05 3.41 -3.43
C GLY A 166 0.79 3.05 -4.66
N LEU A 167 0.18 2.34 -5.63
CA LEU A 167 0.83 2.02 -6.91
C LEU A 167 0.94 3.25 -7.81
N ASP A 168 -0.07 4.11 -7.83
CA ASP A 168 -0.06 5.35 -8.62
C ASP A 168 1.01 6.34 -8.13
N SER A 169 1.27 6.38 -6.82
CA SER A 169 2.37 7.14 -6.24
C SER A 169 3.73 6.63 -6.76
N LEU A 170 3.95 5.32 -6.76
CA LEU A 170 5.16 4.73 -7.33
C LEU A 170 5.28 5.00 -8.84
N ALA A 171 4.19 4.94 -9.58
CA ALA A 171 4.15 5.32 -10.99
C ALA A 171 4.47 6.80 -11.20
N HIS A 172 4.04 7.68 -10.28
CA HIS A 172 4.40 9.10 -10.31
C HIS A 172 5.90 9.30 -10.04
N ALA A 173 6.47 8.56 -9.09
CA ALA A 173 7.91 8.61 -8.84
C ALA A 173 8.73 8.25 -10.09
N VAL A 174 8.35 7.21 -10.83
CA VAL A 174 9.01 6.86 -12.10
C VAL A 174 8.96 8.01 -13.11
N ARG A 175 7.79 8.65 -13.24
CA ARG A 175 7.66 9.84 -14.15
C ARG A 175 8.54 10.99 -13.71
N THR A 176 8.66 11.21 -12.39
CA THR A 176 9.49 12.28 -11.80
C THR A 176 10.97 12.00 -12.02
N VAL A 177 11.43 10.76 -11.82
CA VAL A 177 12.80 10.33 -12.15
C VAL A 177 13.10 10.55 -13.64
N ARG A 178 12.18 10.15 -14.52
CA ARG A 178 12.34 10.31 -15.97
C ARG A 178 12.38 11.77 -16.43
N ARG A 179 11.89 12.70 -15.60
CA ARG A 179 11.98 14.16 -15.82
C ARG A 179 13.23 14.79 -15.24
N GLY A 180 14.15 13.99 -14.68
CA GLY A 180 15.46 14.41 -14.24
C GLY A 180 15.64 14.61 -12.73
N THR A 181 14.66 14.26 -11.90
CA THR A 181 14.83 14.29 -10.44
C THR A 181 15.45 12.95 -9.98
N PRO A 182 16.66 12.95 -9.43
CA PRO A 182 17.39 11.70 -9.15
C PRO A 182 16.83 10.92 -7.96
N VAL A 183 16.20 11.57 -6.97
CA VAL A 183 15.68 10.92 -5.75
C VAL A 183 14.22 11.32 -5.51
N VAL A 184 13.35 10.33 -5.36
CA VAL A 184 11.92 10.53 -5.08
C VAL A 184 11.49 9.67 -3.91
N ILE A 185 10.94 10.30 -2.89
CA ILE A 185 10.25 9.60 -1.80
C ILE A 185 8.81 9.34 -2.25
N ALA A 186 8.40 8.08 -2.30
CA ALA A 186 7.10 7.68 -2.83
C ALA A 186 6.45 6.58 -1.98
N GLY A 187 5.14 6.46 -2.04
CA GLY A 187 4.42 5.43 -1.31
C GLY A 187 3.11 5.94 -0.73
N ALA A 188 2.64 5.26 0.31
CA ALA A 188 1.40 5.61 0.99
C ALA A 188 1.39 5.14 2.44
N THR A 189 0.76 5.92 3.31
CA THR A 189 0.33 5.50 4.65
C THR A 189 -1.08 6.01 4.90
N GLU A 190 -1.90 5.22 5.59
CA GLU A 190 -3.27 5.57 5.94
C GLU A 190 -3.60 5.18 7.37
N CYS A 191 -4.58 5.84 7.97
CA CYS A 191 -5.15 5.45 9.26
C CYS A 191 -6.67 5.66 9.27
N PRO A 192 -7.44 4.86 8.52
CA PRO A 192 -8.90 4.98 8.47
C PRO A 192 -9.58 4.32 9.68
N LEU A 193 -8.95 4.37 10.85
CA LEU A 193 -9.40 3.75 12.09
C LEU A 193 -9.78 4.80 13.13
N SER A 194 -11.00 5.30 13.01
CA SER A 194 -11.67 6.14 14.01
C SER A 194 -13.18 5.89 13.91
N PRO A 195 -13.99 6.24 14.91
CA PRO A 195 -15.44 6.16 14.84
C PRO A 195 -16.02 6.77 13.55
N TYR A 196 -15.56 7.97 13.19
CA TYR A 196 -15.99 8.66 11.98
C TYR A 196 -15.57 7.91 10.71
N ALA A 197 -14.30 7.53 10.62
CA ALA A 197 -13.78 6.83 9.45
C ALA A 197 -14.43 5.45 9.25
N LEU A 198 -14.68 4.71 10.36
CA LEU A 198 -15.36 3.43 10.29
C LEU A 198 -16.83 3.60 9.84
N ALA A 199 -17.53 4.61 10.34
CA ALA A 199 -18.90 4.91 9.92
C ALA A 199 -18.98 5.24 8.40
N CYS A 200 -18.01 5.99 7.87
CA CYS A 200 -17.91 6.26 6.42
C CYS A 200 -17.68 4.98 5.62
N GLN A 201 -16.76 4.12 6.05
CA GLN A 201 -16.46 2.86 5.38
C GLN A 201 -17.63 1.88 5.40
N LEU A 202 -18.37 1.79 6.53
CA LEU A 202 -19.57 0.95 6.64
C LEU A 202 -20.63 1.30 5.59
N ARG A 203 -20.70 2.56 5.16
CA ARG A 203 -21.64 2.99 4.12
C ARG A 203 -21.38 2.32 2.76
N SER A 204 -20.16 1.86 2.50
CA SER A 204 -19.84 1.14 1.26
C SER A 204 -20.44 -0.27 1.19
N GLY A 205 -20.79 -0.88 2.34
CA GLY A 205 -21.25 -2.26 2.41
C GLY A 205 -20.16 -3.31 2.11
N LEU A 206 -18.87 -2.92 2.15
CA LEU A 206 -17.76 -3.78 1.74
C LEU A 206 -16.94 -4.32 2.92
N LEU A 207 -17.23 -3.87 4.16
CA LEU A 207 -16.52 -4.35 5.35
C LEU A 207 -17.07 -5.68 5.83
N SER A 208 -16.17 -6.51 6.36
CA SER A 208 -16.54 -7.72 7.08
C SER A 208 -17.16 -7.39 8.44
N ASP A 209 -18.25 -8.07 8.79
CA ASP A 209 -18.91 -8.04 10.10
C ASP A 209 -18.55 -9.27 10.96
N VAL A 210 -17.68 -10.14 10.46
CA VAL A 210 -17.21 -11.33 11.19
C VAL A 210 -16.29 -10.91 12.33
N SER A 211 -16.67 -11.29 13.57
CA SER A 211 -15.95 -10.88 14.78
C SER A 211 -14.74 -11.75 15.12
N ASP A 212 -14.62 -12.95 14.51
CA ASP A 212 -13.43 -13.79 14.65
C ASP A 212 -12.29 -13.27 13.76
N PRO A 213 -11.18 -12.79 14.31
CA PRO A 213 -10.05 -12.30 13.51
C PRO A 213 -9.48 -13.34 12.55
N GLN A 214 -9.62 -14.66 12.87
CA GLN A 214 -9.11 -15.72 12.00
C GLN A 214 -9.99 -15.93 10.76
N ALA A 215 -11.27 -15.54 10.82
CA ALA A 215 -12.25 -15.72 9.76
C ALA A 215 -12.66 -14.42 9.07
N ALA A 216 -12.33 -13.25 9.65
CA ALA A 216 -12.87 -11.96 9.24
C ALA A 216 -12.43 -11.49 7.84
N TYR A 217 -11.26 -11.91 7.35
CA TYR A 217 -10.76 -11.49 6.04
C TYR A 217 -10.30 -12.69 5.21
N ARG A 218 -11.12 -13.10 4.25
CA ARG A 218 -10.92 -14.29 3.41
C ARG A 218 -11.16 -13.99 1.92
N PRO A 219 -10.25 -13.25 1.26
CA PRO A 219 -10.42 -12.94 -0.16
C PRO A 219 -10.39 -14.22 -1.02
N PHE A 220 -11.22 -14.26 -2.07
CA PHE A 220 -11.40 -15.36 -3.01
C PHE A 220 -12.00 -16.65 -2.41
N ASP A 221 -12.37 -16.65 -1.14
CA ASP A 221 -12.87 -17.82 -0.41
C ASP A 221 -14.40 -17.90 -0.50
N VAL A 222 -14.95 -19.12 -0.38
CA VAL A 222 -16.41 -19.35 -0.29
C VAL A 222 -17.02 -18.64 0.92
N ALA A 223 -16.25 -18.43 1.99
CA ALA A 223 -16.63 -17.71 3.19
C ALA A 223 -16.22 -16.21 3.19
N ALA A 224 -15.93 -15.63 2.03
CA ALA A 224 -15.63 -14.21 1.91
C ALA A 224 -16.83 -13.34 2.34
N SER A 225 -16.60 -12.37 3.22
CA SER A 225 -17.66 -11.53 3.82
C SER A 225 -17.37 -10.03 3.78
N GLY A 226 -16.24 -9.64 3.17
CA GLY A 226 -15.77 -8.27 3.14
C GLY A 226 -14.32 -8.11 3.58
N TYR A 227 -13.80 -6.89 3.56
CA TYR A 227 -12.45 -6.62 4.03
C TYR A 227 -12.41 -6.20 5.50
N VAL A 228 -11.26 -6.43 6.13
CA VAL A 228 -10.93 -5.93 7.46
C VAL A 228 -10.14 -4.62 7.30
N PRO A 229 -10.60 -3.47 7.85
CA PRO A 229 -9.88 -2.21 7.75
C PRO A 229 -8.56 -2.27 8.52
N ALA A 230 -7.57 -1.52 8.06
CA ALA A 230 -6.27 -1.45 8.73
C ALA A 230 -5.64 -0.07 8.58
N GLU A 231 -4.66 0.21 9.44
CA GLU A 231 -3.76 1.35 9.31
C GLU A 231 -2.38 0.90 8.82
N GLY A 232 -1.58 1.86 8.36
CA GLY A 232 -0.21 1.61 7.96
C GLY A 232 0.06 1.82 6.48
N GLY A 233 1.20 1.33 6.03
CA GLY A 233 1.63 1.41 4.65
C GLY A 233 3.12 1.24 4.48
N ALA A 234 3.62 1.63 3.30
CA ALA A 234 5.03 1.61 2.97
C ALA A 234 5.44 2.87 2.20
N VAL A 235 6.65 3.33 2.48
CA VAL A 235 7.32 4.42 1.76
C VAL A 235 8.62 3.90 1.18
N PHE A 236 8.96 4.39 0.00
CA PHE A 236 10.10 3.95 -0.78
C PHE A 236 11.02 5.12 -1.11
N VAL A 237 12.30 4.86 -1.17
CA VAL A 237 13.26 5.69 -1.90
C VAL A 237 13.35 5.14 -3.31
N VAL A 238 12.91 5.94 -4.28
CA VAL A 238 13.00 5.63 -5.72
C VAL A 238 14.06 6.52 -6.32
N GLU A 239 15.09 5.92 -6.93
CA GLU A 239 16.22 6.65 -7.48
C GLU A 239 16.39 6.40 -8.98
N GLU A 240 17.00 7.36 -9.65
CA GLU A 240 17.59 7.14 -10.97
C GLU A 240 18.74 6.12 -10.83
N LEU A 241 18.78 5.13 -11.71
CA LEU A 241 19.73 4.01 -11.60
C LEU A 241 21.19 4.48 -11.59
N GLY A 242 21.58 5.42 -12.46
CA GLY A 242 22.95 5.95 -12.50
C GLY A 242 23.33 6.66 -11.19
N HIS A 243 22.41 7.43 -10.62
CA HIS A 243 22.58 8.06 -9.32
C HIS A 243 22.77 7.00 -8.21
N ALA A 244 21.91 5.97 -8.18
CA ALA A 244 22.00 4.90 -7.20
C ALA A 244 23.34 4.15 -7.29
N LEU A 245 23.79 3.81 -8.50
CA LEU A 245 25.06 3.10 -8.73
C LEU A 245 26.26 3.96 -8.37
N ALA A 246 26.24 5.27 -8.69
CA ALA A 246 27.33 6.20 -8.40
C ALA A 246 27.63 6.34 -6.89
N ARG A 247 26.59 6.19 -6.05
CA ARG A 247 26.76 6.21 -4.58
C ARG A 247 26.89 4.81 -3.95
N GLY A 248 26.95 3.74 -4.74
CA GLY A 248 27.05 2.36 -4.25
C GLY A 248 25.77 1.87 -3.55
N ALA A 249 24.61 2.40 -3.92
CA ALA A 249 23.35 2.03 -3.28
C ALA A 249 22.99 0.56 -3.52
N ARG A 250 22.43 -0.06 -2.48
CA ARG A 250 21.72 -1.32 -2.65
C ARG A 250 20.45 -1.11 -3.44
N VAL A 251 20.20 -1.95 -4.44
CA VAL A 251 18.98 -1.92 -5.25
C VAL A 251 18.09 -3.12 -4.90
N TYR A 252 16.84 -2.88 -4.51
CA TYR A 252 15.81 -3.92 -4.32
C TYR A 252 15.25 -4.43 -5.64
N GLY A 253 15.03 -3.52 -6.57
CA GLY A 253 14.47 -3.81 -7.89
C GLY A 253 14.13 -2.55 -8.66
N GLU A 254 13.58 -2.74 -9.85
CA GLU A 254 13.20 -1.68 -10.78
C GLU A 254 11.69 -1.68 -10.98
N ILE A 255 11.08 -0.51 -11.08
CA ILE A 255 9.70 -0.33 -11.50
C ILE A 255 9.70 -0.21 -13.02
N THR A 256 9.37 -1.31 -13.70
CA THR A 256 9.53 -1.41 -15.16
C THR A 256 8.29 -1.00 -15.94
N GLY A 257 7.10 -1.21 -15.39
CA GLY A 257 5.84 -0.85 -16.04
C GLY A 257 4.75 -0.47 -15.06
N TRP A 258 3.84 0.36 -15.51
CA TRP A 258 2.67 0.78 -14.73
C TRP A 258 1.54 1.21 -15.63
N ALA A 259 0.31 1.07 -15.15
CA ALA A 259 -0.88 1.62 -15.78
C ALA A 259 -1.98 1.89 -14.76
N ALA A 260 -2.79 2.89 -15.06
CA ALA A 260 -4.02 3.17 -14.35
C ALA A 260 -5.17 3.29 -15.36
N THR A 261 -6.35 2.82 -14.98
CA THR A 261 -7.62 2.98 -15.71
C THR A 261 -8.73 3.31 -14.72
N HIS A 262 -9.86 3.73 -15.24
CA HIS A 262 -11.04 3.98 -14.41
C HIS A 262 -12.27 3.35 -15.09
N ASP A 263 -13.16 2.73 -14.29
CA ASP A 263 -14.35 2.06 -14.80
C ASP A 263 -15.40 3.06 -15.33
N ALA A 264 -15.36 4.31 -14.85
CA ALA A 264 -16.28 5.41 -15.20
C ALA A 264 -17.76 5.05 -14.99
N ALA A 265 -18.02 4.12 -14.09
CA ALA A 265 -19.35 3.65 -13.72
C ALA A 265 -19.44 3.43 -12.20
N PRO A 266 -20.59 3.68 -11.59
CA PRO A 266 -20.83 3.29 -10.20
C PRO A 266 -20.71 1.78 -10.07
N THR A 267 -20.13 1.33 -8.95
CA THR A 267 -20.01 -0.09 -8.67
C THR A 267 -21.07 -0.51 -7.66
N ASP A 268 -21.92 -1.46 -8.04
CA ASP A 268 -22.85 -2.11 -7.13
C ASP A 268 -22.11 -3.22 -6.35
N PRO A 269 -22.06 -3.19 -5.02
CA PRO A 269 -21.44 -4.24 -4.24
C PRO A 269 -21.95 -5.65 -4.51
N ALA A 270 -23.18 -5.81 -4.92
CA ALA A 270 -23.79 -7.11 -5.20
C ALA A 270 -23.32 -7.72 -6.52
N THR A 271 -23.12 -6.91 -7.55
CA THR A 271 -22.72 -7.37 -8.90
C THR A 271 -21.21 -7.26 -9.12
N GLY A 272 -20.55 -6.39 -8.38
CA GLY A 272 -19.15 -6.07 -8.55
C GLY A 272 -18.85 -5.21 -9.78
N PRO A 273 -17.60 -4.84 -10.00
CA PRO A 273 -17.16 -4.02 -11.11
C PRO A 273 -16.95 -4.82 -12.39
N ASP A 274 -17.02 -4.14 -13.55
CA ASP A 274 -16.60 -4.73 -14.82
C ASP A 274 -15.10 -5.11 -14.78
N PRO A 275 -14.73 -6.36 -15.07
CA PRO A 275 -13.34 -6.80 -15.08
C PRO A 275 -12.52 -6.20 -16.24
N ALA A 276 -13.14 -5.68 -17.29
CA ALA A 276 -12.47 -5.28 -18.53
C ALA A 276 -11.46 -4.14 -18.33
N HIS A 277 -11.80 -3.12 -17.54
CA HIS A 277 -10.92 -1.97 -17.31
C HIS A 277 -9.73 -2.33 -16.43
N TYR A 278 -9.92 -3.19 -15.42
CA TYR A 278 -8.81 -3.71 -14.62
C TYR A 278 -7.90 -4.62 -15.47
N ALA A 279 -8.45 -5.53 -16.27
CA ALA A 279 -7.67 -6.33 -17.20
C ALA A 279 -6.86 -5.46 -18.19
N ARG A 280 -7.43 -4.31 -18.62
CA ARG A 280 -6.71 -3.34 -19.45
C ARG A 280 -5.53 -2.73 -18.71
N ALA A 281 -5.70 -2.32 -17.43
CA ALA A 281 -4.60 -1.78 -16.63
C ALA A 281 -3.46 -2.79 -16.51
N LEU A 282 -3.77 -4.06 -16.22
CA LEU A 282 -2.79 -5.14 -16.11
C LEU A 282 -2.02 -5.34 -17.42
N ARG A 283 -2.71 -5.42 -18.59
CA ARG A 283 -2.07 -5.56 -19.90
C ARG A 283 -1.15 -4.38 -20.22
N LEU A 284 -1.65 -3.16 -20.04
CA LEU A 284 -0.86 -1.95 -20.32
C LEU A 284 0.40 -1.85 -19.43
N ALA A 285 0.34 -2.29 -18.18
CA ALA A 285 1.49 -2.33 -17.30
C ALA A 285 2.55 -3.33 -17.82
N LEU A 286 2.12 -4.53 -18.23
CA LEU A 286 3.00 -5.55 -18.84
C LEU A 286 3.61 -5.06 -20.16
N GLU A 287 2.82 -4.47 -21.05
CA GLU A 287 3.29 -3.91 -22.33
C GLU A 287 4.35 -2.84 -22.10
N ARG A 288 4.13 -1.89 -21.18
CA ARG A 288 5.08 -0.84 -20.84
C ARG A 288 6.36 -1.38 -20.21
N ALA A 289 6.27 -2.51 -19.50
CA ALA A 289 7.42 -3.21 -18.95
C ALA A 289 8.20 -4.04 -19.98
N GLY A 290 7.66 -4.24 -21.18
CA GLY A 290 8.19 -5.19 -22.16
C GLY A 290 8.19 -6.63 -21.62
N VAL A 291 7.20 -6.99 -20.80
CA VAL A 291 7.08 -8.29 -20.13
C VAL A 291 5.91 -9.06 -20.74
N ARG A 292 6.18 -10.30 -21.18
CA ARG A 292 5.12 -11.19 -21.63
C ARG A 292 4.40 -11.80 -20.43
N PRO A 293 3.10 -12.12 -20.51
CA PRO A 293 2.36 -12.71 -19.39
C PRO A 293 3.05 -13.93 -18.75
N HIS A 294 3.63 -14.82 -19.54
CA HIS A 294 4.30 -16.03 -19.05
C HIS A 294 5.66 -15.80 -18.38
N ASP A 295 6.22 -14.60 -18.49
CA ASP A 295 7.46 -14.21 -17.79
C ASP A 295 7.16 -13.72 -16.35
N VAL A 296 5.90 -13.46 -16.01
CA VAL A 296 5.48 -13.08 -14.64
C VAL A 296 5.64 -14.28 -13.71
N ASP A 297 6.34 -14.09 -12.60
CA ASP A 297 6.60 -15.14 -11.61
C ASP A 297 5.46 -15.27 -10.59
N VAL A 298 4.86 -14.14 -10.23
CA VAL A 298 3.88 -14.06 -9.16
C VAL A 298 3.02 -12.81 -9.30
N ILE A 299 1.77 -12.91 -8.85
CA ILE A 299 0.82 -11.80 -8.81
C ILE A 299 0.46 -11.49 -7.35
N TRP A 300 0.54 -10.20 -6.97
CA TRP A 300 -0.12 -9.65 -5.79
C TRP A 300 -1.42 -8.99 -6.24
N PRO A 301 -2.59 -9.59 -5.96
CA PRO A 301 -3.90 -9.06 -6.35
C PRO A 301 -4.39 -7.97 -5.40
N ASP A 302 -5.47 -7.30 -5.78
CA ASP A 302 -6.18 -6.39 -4.88
C ASP A 302 -6.79 -7.13 -3.70
N ALA A 303 -7.38 -8.31 -3.94
CA ALA A 303 -7.89 -9.23 -2.92
C ALA A 303 -8.84 -8.55 -1.92
N LEU A 304 -9.95 -7.98 -2.39
CA LEU A 304 -10.86 -7.18 -1.55
C LEU A 304 -11.59 -8.03 -0.48
N GLY A 305 -11.86 -9.31 -0.74
CA GLY A 305 -12.62 -10.18 0.17
C GLY A 305 -14.14 -10.01 0.03
N VAL A 306 -14.60 -9.37 -1.02
CA VAL A 306 -16.01 -9.23 -1.38
C VAL A 306 -16.32 -10.16 -2.57
N PRO A 307 -17.24 -11.12 -2.46
CA PRO A 307 -17.39 -12.20 -3.45
C PRO A 307 -17.52 -11.73 -4.91
N ALA A 308 -18.30 -10.68 -5.17
CA ALA A 308 -18.48 -10.16 -6.52
C ALA A 308 -17.20 -9.48 -7.07
N TYR A 309 -16.47 -8.77 -6.23
CA TYR A 309 -15.21 -8.12 -6.59
C TYR A 309 -14.10 -9.13 -6.82
N ASP A 310 -14.00 -10.14 -5.97
CA ASP A 310 -13.00 -11.20 -6.09
C ASP A 310 -13.21 -12.02 -7.37
N ARG A 311 -14.46 -12.32 -7.73
CA ARG A 311 -14.79 -12.95 -9.02
C ARG A 311 -14.44 -12.07 -10.22
N ALA A 312 -14.72 -10.77 -10.14
CA ALA A 312 -14.35 -9.82 -11.20
C ALA A 312 -12.82 -9.73 -11.35
N GLU A 313 -12.08 -9.71 -10.24
CA GLU A 313 -10.62 -9.74 -10.26
C GLU A 313 -10.07 -11.02 -10.86
N ALA A 314 -10.55 -12.19 -10.43
CA ALA A 314 -10.15 -13.48 -11.00
C ALA A 314 -10.47 -13.55 -12.52
N THR A 315 -11.59 -12.98 -12.95
CA THR A 315 -11.96 -12.89 -14.36
C THR A 315 -10.99 -11.98 -15.14
N ALA A 316 -10.61 -10.83 -14.57
CA ALA A 316 -9.63 -9.92 -15.18
C ALA A 316 -8.25 -10.60 -15.33
N LEU A 317 -7.80 -11.32 -14.30
CA LEU A 317 -6.54 -12.07 -14.35
C LEU A 317 -6.57 -13.16 -15.43
N ARG A 318 -7.64 -13.96 -15.50
CA ARG A 318 -7.80 -14.96 -16.58
C ARG A 318 -7.84 -14.33 -17.97
N ALA A 319 -8.46 -13.17 -18.12
CA ALA A 319 -8.51 -12.43 -19.39
C ALA A 319 -7.12 -11.97 -19.86
N VAL A 320 -6.16 -11.78 -18.93
CA VAL A 320 -4.78 -11.37 -19.25
C VAL A 320 -3.86 -12.56 -19.49
N PHE A 321 -3.98 -13.61 -18.67
CA PHE A 321 -3.02 -14.72 -18.62
C PHE A 321 -3.54 -16.02 -19.23
N GLY A 322 -4.83 -16.13 -19.55
CA GLY A 322 -5.47 -17.36 -20.01
C GLY A 322 -5.41 -18.47 -18.96
N ASP A 323 -5.32 -19.71 -19.42
CA ASP A 323 -5.31 -20.90 -18.54
C ASP A 323 -4.00 -21.05 -17.72
N ARG A 324 -2.99 -20.26 -18.01
CA ARG A 324 -1.69 -20.28 -17.32
C ARG A 324 -1.46 -19.05 -16.47
N THR A 325 -2.48 -18.68 -15.68
CA THR A 325 -2.33 -17.59 -14.70
C THR A 325 -1.17 -17.88 -13.75
N PRO A 326 -0.20 -16.94 -13.61
CA PRO A 326 0.88 -17.08 -12.64
C PRO A 326 0.36 -17.29 -11.22
N PRO A 327 1.14 -17.90 -10.32
CA PRO A 327 0.74 -18.04 -8.93
C PRO A 327 0.40 -16.70 -8.28
N VAL A 328 -0.65 -16.72 -7.47
CA VAL A 328 -1.18 -15.57 -6.74
C VAL A 328 -0.79 -15.68 -5.28
N THR A 329 -0.40 -14.57 -4.68
CA THR A 329 -0.16 -14.49 -3.22
C THR A 329 -0.70 -13.19 -2.65
N THR A 330 -1.31 -13.24 -1.49
CA THR A 330 -1.78 -12.06 -0.75
C THR A 330 -1.54 -12.22 0.75
N GLN A 331 -1.09 -11.15 1.38
CA GLN A 331 -0.84 -11.07 2.81
C GLN A 331 -1.86 -10.16 3.52
N LYS A 332 -2.82 -9.60 2.77
CA LYS A 332 -3.88 -8.75 3.35
C LYS A 332 -4.69 -9.44 4.46
N PRO A 333 -4.99 -10.75 4.39
CA PRO A 333 -5.61 -11.44 5.54
C PRO A 333 -4.79 -11.39 6.83
N LEU A 334 -3.46 -11.21 6.74
CA LEU A 334 -2.58 -11.12 7.91
C LEU A 334 -2.59 -9.71 8.53
N THR A 335 -2.74 -8.67 7.71
CA THR A 335 -2.54 -7.27 8.11
C THR A 335 -3.80 -6.41 8.06
N GLY A 336 -4.84 -6.87 7.37
CA GLY A 336 -5.97 -6.05 6.98
C GLY A 336 -5.67 -5.20 5.73
N ARG A 337 -6.68 -4.43 5.28
CA ARG A 337 -6.62 -3.54 4.12
C ARG A 337 -6.40 -2.10 4.57
N ALA A 338 -5.21 -1.58 4.37
CA ALA A 338 -4.81 -0.22 4.75
C ALA A 338 -5.04 0.80 3.60
N HIS A 339 -6.14 0.68 2.85
CA HIS A 339 -6.43 1.54 1.70
C HIS A 339 -5.20 1.72 0.79
N GLN A 340 -4.79 2.96 0.49
CA GLN A 340 -3.61 3.23 -0.36
C GLN A 340 -2.32 2.66 0.23
N GLY A 341 -2.19 2.62 1.56
CA GLY A 341 -1.09 1.96 2.25
C GLY A 341 -1.00 0.46 1.95
N GLY A 342 -2.14 -0.20 1.73
CA GLY A 342 -2.20 -1.63 1.43
C GLY A 342 -1.52 -2.01 0.11
N SER A 343 -1.76 -1.26 -0.97
CA SER A 343 -1.09 -1.52 -2.25
C SER A 343 0.40 -1.17 -2.23
N ALA A 344 0.80 -0.16 -1.43
CA ALA A 344 2.22 0.10 -1.18
C ALA A 344 2.87 -1.04 -0.39
N LEU A 345 2.18 -1.65 0.59
CA LEU A 345 2.67 -2.84 1.30
C LEU A 345 2.85 -4.04 0.38
N ASP A 346 1.94 -4.28 -0.56
CA ASP A 346 2.08 -5.35 -1.55
C ASP A 346 3.33 -5.16 -2.40
N ALA A 347 3.60 -3.93 -2.87
CA ALA A 347 4.82 -3.61 -3.62
C ALA A 347 6.09 -3.79 -2.75
N ALA A 348 6.06 -3.40 -1.48
CA ALA A 348 7.16 -3.63 -0.54
C ALA A 348 7.40 -5.12 -0.32
N THR A 349 6.33 -5.89 -0.09
CA THR A 349 6.42 -7.34 0.09
C THR A 349 7.02 -8.03 -1.14
N ALA A 350 6.62 -7.63 -2.35
CA ALA A 350 7.15 -8.18 -3.59
C ALA A 350 8.67 -7.92 -3.73
N LEU A 351 9.13 -6.70 -3.47
CA LEU A 351 10.55 -6.34 -3.52
C LEU A 351 11.37 -7.05 -2.44
N LEU A 352 10.84 -7.16 -1.23
CA LEU A 352 11.47 -7.91 -0.13
C LEU A 352 11.55 -9.40 -0.46
N ALA A 353 10.51 -9.99 -1.05
CA ALA A 353 10.49 -11.39 -1.48
C ALA A 353 11.62 -11.68 -2.48
N PHE A 354 11.81 -10.81 -3.46
CA PHE A 354 12.91 -10.95 -4.43
C PHE A 354 14.28 -10.78 -3.78
N ARG A 355 14.43 -9.81 -2.88
CA ARG A 355 15.69 -9.59 -2.14
C ARG A 355 16.04 -10.78 -1.25
N ARG A 356 15.05 -11.38 -0.60
CA ARG A 356 15.21 -12.55 0.27
C ARG A 356 15.28 -13.87 -0.52
N GLY A 357 15.00 -13.86 -1.82
CA GLY A 357 14.97 -15.05 -2.64
C GLY A 357 13.85 -16.02 -2.29
N MET A 358 12.75 -15.54 -1.71
CA MET A 358 11.62 -16.35 -1.27
C MET A 358 10.31 -15.63 -1.51
N LEU A 359 9.38 -16.23 -2.24
CA LEU A 359 7.99 -15.79 -2.37
C LEU A 359 7.19 -16.34 -1.19
N PRO A 360 6.45 -15.49 -0.44
CA PRO A 360 5.67 -15.96 0.70
C PRO A 360 4.42 -16.72 0.24
N ALA A 361 3.95 -17.64 1.08
CA ALA A 361 2.66 -18.29 0.88
C ALA A 361 1.53 -17.26 0.88
N SER A 362 0.45 -17.55 0.16
CA SER A 362 -0.79 -16.78 0.25
C SER A 362 -1.49 -17.07 1.58
N ALA A 363 -2.00 -16.04 2.23
CA ALA A 363 -2.75 -16.17 3.47
C ALA A 363 -4.24 -16.56 3.25
N GLY A 364 -4.53 -17.27 2.19
CA GLY A 364 -5.84 -17.74 1.76
C GLY A 364 -5.93 -17.78 0.23
N PRO A 365 -7.09 -18.16 -0.31
CA PRO A 365 -8.26 -18.75 0.33
C PRO A 365 -7.98 -20.17 0.85
N ASP A 366 -8.76 -20.65 1.82
CA ASP A 366 -8.74 -22.06 2.21
C ASP A 366 -9.51 -22.90 1.16
N GLU A 367 -10.70 -22.44 0.80
CA GLU A 367 -11.57 -23.02 -0.23
C GLU A 367 -11.94 -21.92 -1.26
N PRO A 368 -11.36 -21.96 -2.47
CA PRO A 368 -11.68 -20.97 -3.50
C PRO A 368 -13.16 -20.96 -3.86
N ALA A 369 -13.76 -19.76 -3.87
CA ALA A 369 -15.14 -19.58 -4.29
C ALA A 369 -15.30 -19.88 -5.80
N PRO A 370 -16.50 -20.33 -6.26
CA PRO A 370 -16.79 -20.52 -7.66
C PRO A 370 -16.49 -19.26 -8.48
N GLY A 371 -15.70 -19.42 -9.54
CA GLY A 371 -15.18 -18.30 -10.36
C GLY A 371 -13.92 -17.63 -9.84
N CYS A 372 -13.40 -18.08 -8.70
CA CYS A 372 -12.15 -17.59 -8.09
C CYS A 372 -11.02 -18.64 -8.10
N GLU A 373 -11.12 -19.67 -8.96
CA GLU A 373 -10.13 -20.75 -9.07
C GLU A 373 -8.84 -20.23 -9.72
N LEU A 374 -7.98 -19.63 -8.91
CA LEU A 374 -6.63 -19.19 -9.25
C LEU A 374 -5.60 -20.12 -8.62
N THR A 375 -4.37 -20.09 -9.10
CA THR A 375 -3.27 -20.84 -8.49
C THR A 375 -2.68 -20.04 -7.33
N PHE A 376 -3.12 -20.30 -6.10
CA PHE A 376 -2.58 -19.65 -4.91
C PHE A 376 -1.30 -20.34 -4.43
N LEU A 377 -0.30 -19.55 -4.04
CA LEU A 377 0.91 -20.10 -3.39
C LEU A 377 0.55 -20.65 -2.02
N ARG A 378 0.61 -21.97 -1.85
CA ARG A 378 0.29 -22.64 -0.58
C ARG A 378 1.48 -22.72 0.36
N GLU A 379 2.69 -22.67 -0.19
CA GLU A 379 3.96 -22.73 0.54
C GLU A 379 4.93 -21.69 0.01
N PRO A 380 5.85 -21.19 0.86
CA PRO A 380 6.93 -20.33 0.38
C PRO A 380 7.80 -21.06 -0.67
N ARG A 381 8.16 -20.36 -1.74
CA ARG A 381 9.04 -20.91 -2.77
C ARG A 381 10.02 -19.86 -3.31
N PRO A 382 11.18 -20.28 -3.84
CA PRO A 382 12.08 -19.34 -4.51
C PRO A 382 11.45 -18.76 -5.78
N PRO A 383 11.74 -17.49 -6.12
CA PRO A 383 11.34 -16.89 -7.38
C PRO A 383 12.12 -17.49 -8.56
N ARG A 384 11.50 -17.52 -9.75
CA ARG A 384 12.10 -18.01 -11.01
C ARG A 384 12.65 -16.86 -11.85
N SER A 385 11.80 -15.91 -12.21
CA SER A 385 12.10 -14.78 -13.10
C SER A 385 12.28 -13.46 -12.36
N ARG A 386 11.82 -13.37 -11.11
CA ARG A 386 11.76 -12.15 -10.28
C ARG A 386 10.97 -11.01 -10.92
N ILE A 387 9.91 -11.34 -11.63
CA ILE A 387 8.97 -10.39 -12.19
C ILE A 387 7.66 -10.55 -11.41
N ALA A 388 7.24 -9.49 -10.73
CA ALA A 388 5.96 -9.42 -10.05
C ALA A 388 5.01 -8.47 -10.79
N LEU A 389 3.74 -8.85 -10.83
CA LEU A 389 2.64 -7.96 -11.15
C LEU A 389 1.88 -7.66 -9.86
N VAL A 390 1.79 -6.40 -9.50
CA VAL A 390 0.99 -5.94 -8.36
C VAL A 390 -0.21 -5.20 -8.91
N GLY A 391 -1.41 -5.62 -8.51
CA GLY A 391 -2.66 -4.99 -8.89
C GLY A 391 -3.38 -4.39 -7.69
N ALA A 392 -4.07 -3.28 -7.91
CA ALA A 392 -4.89 -2.64 -6.89
C ALA A 392 -6.13 -2.02 -7.51
N ARG A 393 -7.23 -2.09 -6.77
CA ARG A 393 -8.52 -1.50 -7.14
C ARG A 393 -9.01 -0.60 -6.01
N GLY A 394 -9.34 0.63 -6.38
CA GLY A 394 -9.94 1.57 -5.44
C GLY A 394 -11.46 1.60 -5.56
N PHE A 395 -12.11 2.06 -4.52
CA PHE A 395 -13.55 2.30 -4.50
C PHE A 395 -13.95 3.22 -5.67
N ASP A 396 -15.14 3.00 -6.23
CA ASP A 396 -15.69 3.74 -7.38
C ASP A 396 -14.88 3.65 -8.68
N GLY A 397 -14.14 2.56 -8.90
CA GLY A 397 -13.66 2.20 -10.23
C GLY A 397 -12.22 2.58 -10.54
N PHE A 398 -11.42 2.97 -9.58
CA PHE A 398 -9.97 3.13 -9.78
C PHE A 398 -9.31 1.76 -9.96
N ASN A 399 -8.46 1.63 -10.98
CA ASN A 399 -7.66 0.43 -11.21
C ASN A 399 -6.22 0.84 -11.46
N SER A 400 -5.27 0.19 -10.79
CA SER A 400 -3.84 0.39 -11.00
C SER A 400 -3.10 -0.93 -11.07
N ALA A 401 -2.03 -0.95 -11.85
CA ALA A 401 -1.14 -2.10 -11.98
C ALA A 401 0.32 -1.63 -12.07
N LEU A 402 1.21 -2.39 -11.42
CA LEU A 402 2.63 -2.12 -11.36
C LEU A 402 3.42 -3.40 -11.66
N VAL A 403 4.42 -3.31 -12.53
CA VAL A 403 5.36 -4.40 -12.81
C VAL A 403 6.68 -4.09 -12.14
N LEU A 404 7.10 -4.98 -11.25
CA LEU A 404 8.35 -4.92 -10.52
C LEU A 404 9.31 -5.99 -11.02
N ARG A 405 10.56 -5.61 -11.27
CA ARG A 405 11.65 -6.54 -11.56
C ARG A 405 12.64 -6.51 -10.40
N GLY A 406 12.72 -7.59 -9.62
CA GLY A 406 13.65 -7.71 -8.51
C GLY A 406 15.11 -7.73 -8.97
N ALA A 407 15.99 -7.10 -8.21
CA ALA A 407 17.42 -7.22 -8.40
C ALA A 407 17.92 -8.66 -8.16
N ALA A 408 19.09 -8.99 -8.69
CA ALA A 408 19.75 -10.24 -8.33
C ALA A 408 20.00 -10.31 -6.80
N PRO A 409 19.88 -11.48 -6.16
CA PRO A 409 20.23 -11.59 -4.75
C PRO A 409 21.71 -11.24 -4.56
N PRO A 410 22.07 -10.75 -3.36
CA PRO A 410 23.47 -10.62 -3.01
C PRO A 410 24.15 -11.99 -3.08
N PRO A 411 25.45 -12.04 -3.37
CA PRO A 411 26.22 -13.27 -3.29
C PRO A 411 26.07 -13.92 -1.89
N ALA A 412 26.15 -15.25 -1.86
CA ALA A 412 26.04 -16.00 -0.62
C ALA A 412 27.18 -15.57 0.34
N GLY A 413 26.86 -14.86 1.40
CA GLY A 413 27.79 -14.30 2.39
C GLY A 413 27.38 -12.93 2.93
N GLU A 414 26.54 -12.21 2.22
CA GLU A 414 26.01 -10.88 2.64
C GLU A 414 24.50 -10.90 3.01
N ARG A 415 23.98 -12.07 3.42
CA ARG A 415 22.58 -12.24 3.81
C ARG A 415 22.34 -11.94 5.26
#